data_bcc1956d3e2e4e6dcb0b1ec742a571d2
#
_entry.id   bcc1956d3e2e4e6dcb0b1ec742a571d2
#
_cell.length_a   1.000
_cell.length_b   1.000
_cell.length_c   1.000
_cell.angle_alpha   90.00
_cell.angle_beta   90.00
_cell.angle_gamma   90.00
#
_symmetry.space_group_name_H-M   'P 1'
#
loop_
_entity.id
_entity.type
_entity.pdbx_description
1 polymer ?
#
loop_
_entity_poly.entity_id
_entity_poly.type
_entity_poly.pdbx_seq_one_letter_code
_entity_poly.pdbx_strand_id
1 'polypeptide(L)'
;YKRQEVGFPSASQTDYTFLREIIEDDAIPDDVTIQVLVQCREDLIRRTFDACAGAPNVIVHFYNSTSILQRRVVFRKDKSAIKKLATDAAALVSSIAKDYPDTNWRWEYSPESFTGTELAFAKDVCDAVTETVGATPDNPIIINLPATVEMTTPNVYADQIEWMSRNLAHRDATILSLHPHNDRGTGIAAAELGFMAGADRIEGCLFGNGERTGNVDLVTLG
;
A
#
# COMPACT_ATOMS: atom_id res chain seq x y z
N TYR A 1 -15.59 -8.26 4.48
CA TYR A 1 -14.27 -7.87 4.95
C TYR A 1 -14.23 -6.39 5.23
N LYS A 2 -14.11 -6.02 6.50
CA LYS A 2 -13.85 -4.65 6.91
C LYS A 2 -12.34 -4.49 7.08
N ARG A 3 -11.75 -3.55 6.34
CA ARG A 3 -10.36 -3.16 6.46
C ARG A 3 -10.33 -1.68 6.75
N GLN A 4 -9.61 -1.29 7.80
CA GLN A 4 -9.54 0.09 8.24
C GLN A 4 -8.09 0.48 8.46
N GLU A 5 -7.61 1.47 7.72
CA GLU A 5 -6.34 2.09 8.04
C GLU A 5 -6.50 2.96 9.29
N VAL A 6 -5.66 2.67 10.29
CA VAL A 6 -5.73 3.28 11.63
C VAL A 6 -4.58 4.23 11.89
N GLY A 7 -3.73 4.47 10.90
CA GLY A 7 -2.71 5.49 10.95
C GLY A 7 -1.29 5.02 10.60
N PHE A 8 -0.34 5.87 10.93
CA PHE A 8 1.09 5.71 10.71
C PHE A 8 1.84 5.70 12.06
N PRO A 9 1.78 4.58 12.81
CA PRO A 9 2.21 4.54 14.21
C PRO A 9 3.69 4.85 14.42
N SER A 10 4.52 4.69 13.40
CA SER A 10 5.93 5.07 13.46
C SER A 10 6.21 6.54 13.16
N ALA A 11 5.24 7.28 12.60
CA ALA A 11 5.41 8.70 12.25
C ALA A 11 5.19 9.65 13.43
N SER A 12 4.27 9.34 14.35
CA SER A 12 3.97 10.18 15.49
C SER A 12 3.70 9.38 16.76
N GLN A 13 3.91 10.03 17.91
CA GLN A 13 3.55 9.41 19.20
C GLN A 13 2.02 9.31 19.36
N THR A 14 1.27 10.24 18.79
CA THR A 14 -0.20 10.24 18.82
C THR A 14 -0.75 9.00 18.12
N ASP A 15 -0.30 8.72 16.89
CA ASP A 15 -0.74 7.54 16.15
C ASP A 15 -0.34 6.24 16.84
N TYR A 16 0.88 6.21 17.41
CA TYR A 16 1.35 5.07 18.19
C TYR A 16 0.44 4.81 19.41
N THR A 17 0.18 5.86 20.18
CA THR A 17 -0.64 5.76 21.40
C THR A 17 -2.07 5.35 21.06
N PHE A 18 -2.68 5.98 20.07
CA PHE A 18 -4.03 5.63 19.59
C PHE A 18 -4.13 4.14 19.20
N LEU A 19 -3.16 3.65 18.42
CA LEU A 19 -3.16 2.25 18.01
C LEU A 19 -3.03 1.31 19.22
N ARG A 20 -2.16 1.64 20.19
CA ARG A 20 -2.05 0.86 21.43
C ARG A 20 -3.35 0.86 22.22
N GLU A 21 -3.99 2.01 22.38
CA GLU A 21 -5.27 2.13 23.11
C GLU A 21 -6.34 1.23 22.49
N ILE A 22 -6.57 1.28 21.17
CA ILE A 22 -7.62 0.45 20.54
C ILE A 22 -7.32 -1.06 20.60
N ILE A 23 -6.06 -1.46 20.69
CA ILE A 23 -5.66 -2.86 20.85
C ILE A 23 -5.83 -3.30 22.33
N GLU A 24 -5.35 -2.50 23.27
CA GLU A 24 -5.36 -2.83 24.71
C GLU A 24 -6.77 -2.78 25.31
N ASP A 25 -7.64 -1.91 24.78
CA ASP A 25 -9.04 -1.79 25.19
C ASP A 25 -9.98 -2.80 24.48
N ASP A 26 -9.41 -3.70 23.64
CA ASP A 26 -10.18 -4.68 22.83
C ASP A 26 -11.28 -4.01 21.99
N ALA A 27 -10.98 -2.81 21.46
CA ALA A 27 -11.92 -1.99 20.72
C ALA A 27 -12.02 -2.35 19.23
N ILE A 28 -11.19 -3.29 18.75
CA ILE A 28 -11.19 -3.72 17.35
C ILE A 28 -12.18 -4.89 17.20
N PRO A 29 -13.25 -4.75 16.40
CA PRO A 29 -14.20 -5.85 16.18
C PRO A 29 -13.51 -7.06 15.52
N ASP A 30 -13.94 -8.27 15.85
CA ASP A 30 -13.35 -9.53 15.37
C ASP A 30 -13.31 -9.66 13.84
N ASP A 31 -14.27 -9.03 13.14
CA ASP A 31 -14.39 -9.05 11.68
C ASP A 31 -13.61 -7.92 10.99
N VAL A 32 -12.85 -7.12 11.75
CA VAL A 32 -12.05 -6.01 11.24
C VAL A 32 -10.57 -6.38 11.19
N THR A 33 -9.94 -6.12 10.05
CA THR A 33 -8.49 -6.15 9.90
C THR A 33 -7.98 -4.70 9.92
N ILE A 34 -7.12 -4.37 10.86
CA ILE A 34 -6.49 -3.03 10.87
C ILE A 34 -5.37 -2.97 9.82
N GLN A 35 -5.18 -1.80 9.23
CA GLN A 35 -4.09 -1.51 8.30
C GLN A 35 -3.23 -0.38 8.87
N VAL A 36 -1.92 -0.50 8.79
CA VAL A 36 -0.97 0.49 9.25
C VAL A 36 0.03 0.83 8.17
N LEU A 37 0.32 2.12 8.01
CA LEU A 37 1.25 2.60 6.99
C LEU A 37 2.67 2.71 7.55
N VAL A 38 3.67 2.37 6.73
CA VAL A 38 5.07 2.52 7.11
C VAL A 38 5.98 2.72 5.89
N GLN A 39 6.95 3.63 5.99
CA GLN A 39 8.01 3.74 4.98
C GLN A 39 8.96 2.53 5.04
N CYS A 40 9.59 2.19 3.90
CA CYS A 40 10.63 1.15 3.80
C CYS A 40 11.92 1.58 4.51
N ARG A 41 11.85 1.72 5.84
CA ARG A 41 12.95 2.05 6.76
C ARG A 41 12.89 1.15 7.96
N GLU A 42 14.02 0.54 8.32
CA GLU A 42 14.09 -0.47 9.37
C GLU A 42 13.60 0.05 10.73
N ASP A 43 14.04 1.24 11.13
CA ASP A 43 13.64 1.85 12.41
C ASP A 43 12.13 2.06 12.51
N LEU A 44 11.49 2.52 11.42
CA LEU A 44 10.05 2.72 11.36
C LEU A 44 9.28 1.40 11.31
N ILE A 45 9.77 0.43 10.54
CA ILE A 45 9.15 -0.91 10.46
C ILE A 45 9.13 -1.57 11.83
N ARG A 46 10.25 -1.59 12.56
CA ARG A 46 10.30 -2.17 13.92
C ARG A 46 9.31 -1.50 14.86
N ARG A 47 9.28 -0.17 14.88
CA ARG A 47 8.32 0.58 15.70
C ARG A 47 6.85 0.29 15.33
N THR A 48 6.57 0.04 14.05
CA THR A 48 5.23 -0.32 13.59
C THR A 48 4.81 -1.69 14.12
N PHE A 49 5.69 -2.68 14.10
CA PHE A 49 5.40 -3.99 14.69
C PHE A 49 5.19 -3.92 16.20
N ASP A 50 6.03 -3.15 16.92
CA ASP A 50 5.84 -2.91 18.35
C ASP A 50 4.46 -2.29 18.64
N ALA A 51 4.02 -1.35 17.81
CA ALA A 51 2.71 -0.72 17.96
C ALA A 51 1.54 -1.67 17.70
N CYS A 52 1.71 -2.67 16.81
CA CYS A 52 0.68 -3.64 16.45
C CYS A 52 0.65 -4.87 17.37
N ALA A 53 1.57 -4.99 18.31
CA ALA A 53 1.66 -6.17 19.19
C ALA A 53 0.33 -6.45 19.93
N GLY A 54 -0.19 -7.67 19.79
CA GLY A 54 -1.47 -8.10 20.37
C GLY A 54 -2.70 -7.90 19.48
N ALA A 55 -2.58 -7.24 18.34
CA ALA A 55 -3.68 -7.16 17.37
C ALA A 55 -3.86 -8.51 16.64
N PRO A 56 -5.10 -9.02 16.47
CA PRO A 56 -5.32 -10.33 15.86
C PRO A 56 -5.09 -10.38 14.36
N ASN A 57 -5.46 -9.32 13.63
CA ASN A 57 -5.37 -9.26 12.16
C ASN A 57 -4.82 -7.91 11.72
N VAL A 58 -3.66 -7.90 11.06
CA VAL A 58 -2.97 -6.67 10.65
C VAL A 58 -2.50 -6.75 9.20
N ILE A 59 -2.78 -5.69 8.44
CA ILE A 59 -2.11 -5.40 7.17
C ILE A 59 -0.99 -4.41 7.45
N VAL A 60 0.26 -4.78 7.17
CA VAL A 60 1.37 -3.83 7.14
C VAL A 60 1.53 -3.32 5.72
N HIS A 61 1.16 -2.05 5.51
CA HIS A 61 1.29 -1.36 4.24
C HIS A 61 2.64 -0.61 4.21
N PHE A 62 3.63 -1.21 3.59
CA PHE A 62 4.94 -0.59 3.45
C PHE A 62 5.14 0.00 2.05
N TYR A 63 5.87 1.11 1.96
CA TYR A 63 6.04 1.83 0.72
C TYR A 63 7.39 2.53 0.61
N ASN A 64 7.82 2.73 -0.62
CA ASN A 64 8.86 3.69 -0.98
C ASN A 64 8.56 4.29 -2.35
N SER A 65 8.97 5.53 -2.55
CA SER A 65 8.75 6.16 -3.84
C SER A 65 9.63 5.60 -4.93
N THR A 66 9.02 5.36 -6.09
CA THR A 66 9.67 4.78 -7.27
C THR A 66 9.74 5.74 -8.46
N SER A 67 9.11 6.92 -8.36
CA SER A 67 9.02 7.88 -9.47
C SER A 67 10.37 8.40 -9.95
N ILE A 68 10.42 8.75 -11.22
CA ILE A 68 11.61 9.35 -11.87
C ILE A 68 12.10 10.57 -11.09
N LEU A 69 11.16 11.45 -10.70
CA LEU A 69 11.48 12.68 -10.01
C LEU A 69 12.13 12.42 -8.65
N GLN A 70 11.51 11.55 -7.85
CA GLN A 70 11.98 11.30 -6.49
C GLN A 70 13.28 10.48 -6.47
N ARG A 71 13.46 9.54 -7.38
CA ARG A 71 14.74 8.86 -7.55
C ARG A 71 15.87 9.84 -7.81
N ARG A 72 15.64 10.83 -8.69
CA ARG A 72 16.64 11.82 -9.09
C ARG A 72 16.92 12.88 -8.03
N VAL A 73 15.87 13.43 -7.42
CA VAL A 73 15.98 14.65 -6.58
C VAL A 73 16.06 14.30 -5.09
N VAL A 74 15.20 13.39 -4.61
CA VAL A 74 15.09 13.05 -3.19
C VAL A 74 16.11 11.99 -2.81
N PHE A 75 16.00 10.81 -3.42
CA PHE A 75 16.87 9.68 -3.06
C PHE A 75 18.27 9.79 -3.65
N ARG A 76 18.41 10.41 -4.82
CA ARG A 76 19.65 10.45 -5.62
C ARG A 76 20.20 9.04 -5.84
N LYS A 77 19.29 8.11 -6.19
CA LYS A 77 19.56 6.68 -6.36
C LYS A 77 19.06 6.21 -7.72
N ASP A 78 19.73 5.21 -8.24
CA ASP A 78 19.29 4.49 -9.44
C ASP A 78 18.15 3.51 -9.16
N LYS A 79 17.62 2.89 -10.21
CA LYS A 79 16.52 1.91 -10.13
C LYS A 79 16.89 0.71 -9.25
N SER A 80 18.11 0.21 -9.35
CA SER A 80 18.58 -0.95 -8.59
C SER A 80 18.58 -0.67 -7.09
N ALA A 81 19.09 0.49 -6.68
CA ALA A 81 19.10 0.89 -5.27
C ALA A 81 17.68 1.14 -4.72
N ILE A 82 16.75 1.68 -5.53
CA ILE A 82 15.35 1.89 -5.13
C ILE A 82 14.62 0.55 -5.02
N LYS A 83 14.82 -0.38 -5.97
CA LYS A 83 14.28 -1.74 -5.89
C LYS A 83 14.80 -2.46 -4.63
N LYS A 84 16.08 -2.31 -4.33
CA LYS A 84 16.68 -2.90 -3.12
C LYS A 84 16.02 -2.38 -1.83
N LEU A 85 15.66 -1.10 -1.73
CA LEU A 85 14.93 -0.58 -0.57
C LEU A 85 13.60 -1.33 -0.35
N ALA A 86 12.86 -1.59 -1.42
CA ALA A 86 11.61 -2.32 -1.35
C ALA A 86 11.80 -3.78 -0.92
N THR A 87 12.75 -4.49 -1.53
CA THR A 87 13.01 -5.90 -1.21
C THR A 87 13.63 -6.10 0.16
N ASP A 88 14.50 -5.19 0.63
CA ASP A 88 15.03 -5.23 1.99
C ASP A 88 13.89 -5.05 3.01
N ALA A 89 12.96 -4.11 2.78
CA ALA A 89 11.79 -3.93 3.63
C ALA A 89 10.88 -5.15 3.61
N ALA A 90 10.62 -5.74 2.43
CA ALA A 90 9.83 -6.97 2.28
C ALA A 90 10.41 -8.15 3.07
N ALA A 91 11.72 -8.33 3.01
CA ALA A 91 12.42 -9.35 3.79
C ALA A 91 12.34 -9.07 5.30
N LEU A 92 12.47 -7.79 5.68
CA LEU A 92 12.43 -7.38 7.08
C LEU A 92 11.05 -7.60 7.71
N VAL A 93 9.96 -7.16 7.06
CA VAL A 93 8.60 -7.36 7.59
C VAL A 93 8.28 -8.85 7.74
N SER A 94 8.68 -9.68 6.76
CA SER A 94 8.51 -11.14 6.81
C SER A 94 9.35 -11.80 7.91
N SER A 95 10.50 -11.22 8.25
CA SER A 95 11.36 -11.71 9.34
C SER A 95 10.78 -11.38 10.70
N ILE A 96 10.41 -10.10 10.94
CA ILE A 96 9.89 -9.63 12.24
C ILE A 96 8.55 -10.31 12.57
N ALA A 97 7.69 -10.54 11.58
CA ALA A 97 6.40 -11.19 11.79
C ALA A 97 6.49 -12.55 12.51
N LYS A 98 7.62 -13.25 12.38
CA LYS A 98 7.87 -14.53 13.07
C LYS A 98 7.98 -14.40 14.57
N ASP A 99 8.32 -13.20 15.06
CA ASP A 99 8.41 -12.91 16.49
C ASP A 99 7.03 -12.63 17.11
N TYR A 100 5.98 -12.50 16.28
CA TYR A 100 4.59 -12.23 16.66
C TYR A 100 3.64 -13.29 16.08
N PRO A 101 3.74 -14.57 16.50
CA PRO A 101 3.03 -15.69 15.86
C PRO A 101 1.51 -15.68 16.07
N ASP A 102 1.02 -14.95 17.06
CA ASP A 102 -0.41 -14.87 17.37
C ASP A 102 -1.17 -13.86 16.50
N THR A 103 -0.48 -13.05 15.70
CA THR A 103 -1.05 -12.08 14.78
C THR A 103 -1.10 -12.64 13.36
N ASN A 104 -2.27 -12.54 12.71
CA ASN A 104 -2.40 -12.86 11.30
C ASN A 104 -1.92 -11.68 10.44
N TRP A 105 -0.67 -11.74 10.00
CA TRP A 105 -0.04 -10.71 9.20
C TRP A 105 -0.40 -10.85 7.72
N ARG A 106 -0.70 -9.70 7.08
CA ARG A 106 -0.82 -9.56 5.64
C ARG A 106 0.05 -8.41 5.16
N TRP A 107 0.52 -8.51 3.94
CA TRP A 107 1.41 -7.53 3.35
C TRP A 107 0.69 -6.70 2.30
N GLU A 108 0.94 -5.41 2.35
CA GLU A 108 0.60 -4.49 1.28
C GLU A 108 1.83 -3.67 0.92
N TYR A 109 2.11 -3.55 -0.38
CA TYR A 109 3.22 -2.76 -0.89
C TYR A 109 2.73 -1.74 -1.90
N SER A 110 3.20 -0.48 -1.78
CA SER A 110 3.00 0.58 -2.77
C SER A 110 4.32 1.04 -3.37
N PRO A 111 4.49 0.96 -4.71
CA PRO A 111 5.46 1.77 -5.43
C PRO A 111 4.94 3.21 -5.48
N GLU A 112 5.18 3.97 -4.40
CA GLU A 112 4.62 5.33 -4.24
C GLU A 112 4.94 6.21 -5.44
N SER A 113 4.02 7.12 -5.78
CA SER A 113 4.07 7.91 -7.00
C SER A 113 4.11 7.05 -8.27
N PHE A 114 3.31 5.97 -8.30
CA PHE A 114 3.23 5.03 -9.42
C PHE A 114 2.99 5.74 -10.75
N THR A 115 2.10 6.72 -10.80
CA THR A 115 1.78 7.50 -12.02
C THR A 115 2.97 8.28 -12.59
N GLY A 116 4.02 8.52 -11.79
CA GLY A 116 5.29 9.14 -12.20
C GLY A 116 6.44 8.15 -12.39
N THR A 117 6.13 6.84 -12.40
CA THR A 117 7.09 5.74 -12.51
C THR A 117 6.96 5.06 -13.87
N GLU A 118 8.06 4.64 -14.47
CA GLU A 118 8.01 3.82 -15.69
C GLU A 118 7.34 2.48 -15.38
N LEU A 119 6.33 2.07 -16.16
CA LEU A 119 5.54 0.85 -15.92
C LEU A 119 6.41 -0.41 -15.78
N ALA A 120 7.41 -0.56 -16.66
CA ALA A 120 8.31 -1.71 -16.59
C ALA A 120 9.14 -1.74 -15.29
N PHE A 121 9.47 -0.57 -14.74
CA PHE A 121 10.18 -0.49 -13.46
C PHE A 121 9.24 -0.71 -12.28
N ALA A 122 8.04 -0.15 -12.30
CA ALA A 122 7.02 -0.42 -11.30
C ALA A 122 6.73 -1.93 -11.19
N LYS A 123 6.52 -2.58 -12.35
CA LYS A 123 6.38 -4.05 -12.43
C LYS A 123 7.56 -4.78 -11.81
N ASP A 124 8.79 -4.44 -12.21
CA ASP A 124 10.02 -5.09 -11.74
C ASP A 124 10.17 -5.00 -10.21
N VAL A 125 9.79 -3.88 -9.61
CA VAL A 125 9.80 -3.72 -8.15
C VAL A 125 8.68 -4.54 -7.50
N CYS A 126 7.46 -4.48 -8.02
CA CYS A 126 6.32 -5.21 -7.48
C CYS A 126 6.54 -6.73 -7.52
N ASP A 127 7.04 -7.27 -8.64
CA ASP A 127 7.35 -8.69 -8.77
C ASP A 127 8.42 -9.12 -7.75
N ALA A 128 9.49 -8.33 -7.61
CA ALA A 128 10.55 -8.64 -6.66
C ALA A 128 10.08 -8.59 -5.20
N VAL A 129 9.18 -7.68 -4.85
CA VAL A 129 8.57 -7.64 -3.51
C VAL A 129 7.68 -8.84 -3.29
N THR A 130 6.82 -9.19 -4.26
CA THR A 130 5.92 -10.36 -4.21
C THR A 130 6.70 -11.67 -4.00
N GLU A 131 7.81 -11.84 -4.73
CA GLU A 131 8.73 -12.97 -4.58
C GLU A 131 9.39 -12.98 -3.19
N THR A 132 9.85 -11.81 -2.72
CA THR A 132 10.58 -11.70 -1.45
C THR A 132 9.71 -12.04 -0.25
N VAL A 133 8.43 -11.63 -0.23
CA VAL A 133 7.50 -11.99 0.84
C VAL A 133 6.99 -13.43 0.72
N GLY A 134 7.24 -14.11 -0.41
CA GLY A 134 6.77 -15.47 -0.67
C GLY A 134 5.26 -15.56 -0.82
N ALA A 135 4.64 -14.57 -1.49
CA ALA A 135 3.20 -14.58 -1.72
C ALA A 135 2.77 -15.77 -2.59
N THR A 136 1.59 -16.29 -2.29
CA THR A 136 0.95 -17.40 -3.00
C THR A 136 -0.53 -17.09 -3.25
N PRO A 137 -1.21 -17.81 -4.17
CA PRO A 137 -2.64 -17.65 -4.37
C PRO A 137 -3.48 -17.83 -3.08
N ASP A 138 -3.04 -18.69 -2.16
CA ASP A 138 -3.71 -18.90 -0.87
C ASP A 138 -3.38 -17.81 0.17
N ASN A 139 -2.25 -17.12 0.01
CA ASN A 139 -1.82 -16.01 0.85
C ASN A 139 -1.25 -14.87 0.00
N PRO A 140 -2.12 -14.14 -0.73
CA PRO A 140 -1.70 -13.11 -1.66
C PRO A 140 -1.19 -11.86 -0.94
N ILE A 141 -0.25 -11.17 -1.59
CA ILE A 141 0.13 -9.79 -1.24
C ILE A 141 -0.84 -8.80 -1.90
N ILE A 142 -1.06 -7.67 -1.25
CA ILE A 142 -1.73 -6.53 -1.86
C ILE A 142 -0.66 -5.66 -2.53
N ILE A 143 -0.77 -5.47 -3.83
CA ILE A 143 0.03 -4.50 -4.58
C ILE A 143 -0.88 -3.30 -4.87
N ASN A 144 -0.57 -2.20 -4.23
CA ASN A 144 -1.37 -0.99 -4.31
C ASN A 144 -0.68 0.03 -5.23
N LEU A 145 -1.37 0.47 -6.28
CA LEU A 145 -0.83 1.35 -7.32
C LEU A 145 -1.41 2.77 -7.17
N PRO A 146 -0.75 3.64 -6.37
CA PRO A 146 -1.35 4.94 -6.06
C PRO A 146 -1.16 5.95 -7.19
N ALA A 147 -2.24 6.63 -7.56
CA ALA A 147 -2.16 7.92 -8.20
C ALA A 147 -1.90 8.97 -7.12
N THR A 148 -0.70 8.96 -6.54
CA THR A 148 -0.26 9.88 -5.47
C THR A 148 -0.48 11.34 -5.89
N VAL A 149 -0.31 11.62 -7.17
CA VAL A 149 -0.77 12.81 -7.85
C VAL A 149 -1.50 12.37 -9.12
N GLU A 150 -2.66 12.95 -9.41
CA GLU A 150 -3.37 12.71 -10.68
C GLU A 150 -2.63 13.37 -11.84
N MET A 151 -1.56 12.74 -12.31
CA MET A 151 -0.69 13.26 -13.38
C MET A 151 -1.32 13.12 -14.78
N THR A 152 -2.29 12.23 -14.93
CA THR A 152 -2.94 11.89 -16.21
C THR A 152 -4.47 11.90 -16.10
N THR A 153 -5.16 11.72 -17.22
CA THR A 153 -6.60 11.52 -17.22
C THR A 153 -6.97 10.11 -16.72
N PRO A 154 -8.19 9.88 -16.19
CA PRO A 154 -8.63 8.60 -15.65
C PRO A 154 -8.45 7.41 -16.61
N ASN A 155 -8.72 7.60 -17.89
CA ASN A 155 -8.53 6.55 -18.91
C ASN A 155 -7.06 6.15 -19.06
N VAL A 156 -6.12 7.09 -19.02
CA VAL A 156 -4.68 6.78 -19.09
C VAL A 156 -4.22 6.04 -17.84
N TYR A 157 -4.74 6.40 -16.65
CA TYR A 157 -4.48 5.64 -15.43
C TYR A 157 -5.03 4.22 -15.55
N ALA A 158 -6.24 4.05 -16.07
CA ALA A 158 -6.83 2.74 -16.31
C ALA A 158 -6.01 1.88 -17.29
N ASP A 159 -5.48 2.47 -18.38
CA ASP A 159 -4.57 1.79 -19.30
C ASP A 159 -3.29 1.30 -18.58
N GLN A 160 -2.76 2.10 -17.65
CA GLN A 160 -1.62 1.69 -16.83
C GLN A 160 -1.98 0.52 -15.90
N ILE A 161 -3.17 0.54 -15.30
CA ILE A 161 -3.66 -0.54 -14.43
C ILE A 161 -3.86 -1.83 -15.25
N GLU A 162 -4.48 -1.76 -16.42
CA GLU A 162 -4.66 -2.91 -17.32
C GLU A 162 -3.29 -3.52 -17.68
N TRP A 163 -2.35 -2.65 -18.04
CA TRP A 163 -1.00 -3.12 -18.36
C TRP A 163 -0.35 -3.83 -17.17
N MET A 164 -0.42 -3.26 -15.97
CA MET A 164 0.10 -3.90 -14.75
C MET A 164 -0.60 -5.22 -14.48
N SER A 165 -1.94 -5.25 -14.52
CA SER A 165 -2.73 -6.47 -14.29
C SER A 165 -2.35 -7.62 -15.24
N ARG A 166 -2.05 -7.31 -16.50
CA ARG A 166 -1.68 -8.31 -17.51
C ARG A 166 -0.21 -8.72 -17.46
N ASN A 167 0.68 -7.92 -16.86
CA ASN A 167 2.12 -8.13 -16.93
C ASN A 167 2.78 -8.52 -15.61
N LEU A 168 2.12 -8.35 -14.45
CA LEU A 168 2.65 -8.83 -13.17
C LEU A 168 2.92 -10.34 -13.26
N ALA A 169 4.12 -10.76 -12.86
CA ALA A 169 4.57 -12.17 -12.99
C ALA A 169 3.76 -13.11 -12.08
N HIS A 170 3.30 -12.60 -10.93
CA HIS A 170 2.56 -13.35 -9.91
C HIS A 170 1.16 -12.77 -9.69
N ARG A 171 0.44 -12.52 -10.79
CA ARG A 171 -0.90 -11.90 -10.74
C ARG A 171 -1.90 -12.70 -9.91
N ASP A 172 -1.82 -14.00 -9.92
CA ASP A 172 -2.65 -14.94 -9.15
C ASP A 172 -2.35 -14.92 -7.64
N ALA A 173 -1.15 -14.50 -7.25
CA ALA A 173 -0.74 -14.29 -5.86
C ALA A 173 -0.84 -12.81 -5.43
N THR A 174 -1.53 -11.97 -6.21
CA THR A 174 -1.62 -10.53 -6.00
C THR A 174 -3.06 -10.06 -5.94
N ILE A 175 -3.42 -9.29 -4.91
CA ILE A 175 -4.61 -8.44 -4.88
C ILE A 175 -4.19 -7.08 -5.41
N LEU A 176 -4.62 -6.73 -6.62
CA LEU A 176 -4.29 -5.44 -7.23
C LEU A 176 -5.21 -4.35 -6.69
N SER A 177 -4.63 -3.42 -5.94
CA SER A 177 -5.33 -2.33 -5.27
C SER A 177 -5.04 -0.98 -5.93
N LEU A 178 -6.01 -0.08 -5.89
CA LEU A 178 -5.90 1.29 -6.40
C LEU A 178 -6.06 2.28 -5.25
N HIS A 179 -5.28 3.37 -5.32
CA HIS A 179 -5.35 4.46 -4.35
C HIS A 179 -5.29 5.82 -5.08
N PRO A 180 -6.35 6.23 -5.77
CA PRO A 180 -6.37 7.52 -6.45
C PRO A 180 -6.57 8.67 -5.47
N HIS A 181 -5.74 9.72 -5.62
CA HIS A 181 -6.02 11.04 -5.07
C HIS A 181 -6.94 11.83 -6.00
N ASN A 182 -7.32 13.04 -5.60
CA ASN A 182 -8.35 13.83 -6.26
C ASN A 182 -7.84 15.22 -6.71
N ASP A 183 -6.57 15.29 -7.14
CA ASP A 183 -5.91 16.56 -7.50
C ASP A 183 -6.62 17.27 -8.67
N ARG A 184 -7.24 16.53 -9.56
CA ARG A 184 -7.97 17.03 -10.72
C ARG A 184 -9.49 16.97 -10.56
N GLY A 185 -9.98 16.46 -9.42
CA GLY A 185 -11.40 16.19 -9.22
C GLY A 185 -11.93 14.97 -9.98
N THR A 186 -11.03 14.06 -10.40
CA THR A 186 -11.40 12.89 -11.23
C THR A 186 -11.10 11.56 -10.53
N GLY A 187 -10.86 11.57 -9.23
CA GLY A 187 -10.49 10.37 -8.46
C GLY A 187 -11.51 9.24 -8.55
N ILE A 188 -12.81 9.53 -8.54
CA ILE A 188 -13.88 8.53 -8.71
C ILE A 188 -13.81 7.88 -10.08
N ALA A 189 -13.74 8.68 -11.15
CA ALA A 189 -13.62 8.14 -12.50
C ALA A 189 -12.35 7.32 -12.69
N ALA A 190 -11.23 7.72 -12.06
CA ALA A 190 -10.00 6.95 -12.07
C ALA A 190 -10.15 5.60 -11.36
N ALA A 191 -10.86 5.57 -10.22
CA ALA A 191 -11.17 4.34 -9.50
C ALA A 191 -12.07 3.40 -10.28
N GLU A 192 -13.19 3.90 -10.85
CA GLU A 192 -14.13 3.10 -11.66
C GLU A 192 -13.45 2.49 -12.89
N LEU A 193 -12.77 3.32 -13.69
CA LEU A 193 -12.09 2.84 -14.89
C LEU A 193 -10.93 1.90 -14.57
N GLY A 194 -10.17 2.16 -13.50
CA GLY A 194 -9.09 1.28 -13.04
C GLY A 194 -9.62 -0.06 -12.52
N PHE A 195 -10.77 -0.08 -11.85
CA PHE A 195 -11.43 -1.32 -11.44
C PHE A 195 -11.88 -2.14 -12.66
N MET A 196 -12.50 -1.49 -13.64
CA MET A 196 -12.87 -2.13 -14.91
C MET A 196 -11.65 -2.64 -15.69
N ALA A 197 -10.49 -2.02 -15.51
CA ALA A 197 -9.22 -2.41 -16.12
C ALA A 197 -8.52 -3.61 -15.43
N GLY A 198 -9.14 -4.18 -14.39
CA GLY A 198 -8.69 -5.42 -13.76
C GLY A 198 -8.08 -5.28 -12.37
N ALA A 199 -8.33 -4.20 -11.67
CA ALA A 199 -8.04 -4.12 -10.24
C ALA A 199 -9.06 -4.92 -9.42
N ASP A 200 -8.63 -5.38 -8.25
CA ASP A 200 -9.44 -6.21 -7.33
C ASP A 200 -9.96 -5.40 -6.14
N ARG A 201 -9.35 -4.26 -5.86
CA ARG A 201 -9.60 -3.47 -4.65
C ARG A 201 -9.39 -1.98 -4.92
N ILE A 202 -10.12 -1.14 -4.20
CA ILE A 202 -9.94 0.32 -4.19
C ILE A 202 -9.80 0.77 -2.73
N GLU A 203 -8.86 1.67 -2.49
CA GLU A 203 -8.71 2.43 -1.26
C GLU A 203 -9.20 3.86 -1.46
N GLY A 204 -9.82 4.40 -0.43
CA GLY A 204 -10.29 5.78 -0.42
C GLY A 204 -10.63 6.22 0.98
N CYS A 205 -11.20 7.41 1.10
CA CYS A 205 -11.64 7.96 2.36
C CYS A 205 -13.16 8.13 2.39
N LEU A 206 -13.75 7.99 3.58
CA LEU A 206 -15.14 8.31 3.78
C LEU A 206 -15.36 9.80 3.41
N PHE A 207 -16.27 10.07 2.47
CA PHE A 207 -16.52 11.39 1.89
C PHE A 207 -15.31 12.04 1.17
N GLY A 208 -14.30 11.27 0.82
CA GLY A 208 -13.14 11.76 0.06
C GLY A 208 -12.18 12.67 0.83
N ASN A 209 -12.39 12.90 2.13
CA ASN A 209 -11.50 13.74 2.93
C ASN A 209 -10.16 13.02 3.14
N GLY A 210 -9.08 13.61 2.67
CA GLY A 210 -7.74 13.03 2.73
C GLY A 210 -6.66 14.07 2.51
N GLU A 211 -5.47 13.64 2.16
CA GLU A 211 -4.35 14.54 1.90
C GLU A 211 -4.63 15.52 0.77
N ARG A 212 -4.19 16.77 0.93
CA ARG A 212 -4.23 17.83 -0.07
C ARG A 212 -5.66 18.09 -0.57
N THR A 213 -5.96 17.66 -1.80
CA THR A 213 -7.27 17.81 -2.48
C THR A 213 -8.23 16.67 -2.15
N GLY A 214 -7.80 15.67 -1.38
CA GLY A 214 -8.56 14.50 -1.01
C GLY A 214 -8.23 13.23 -1.80
N ASN A 215 -8.95 12.18 -1.47
CA ASN A 215 -8.85 10.85 -2.05
C ASN A 215 -10.16 10.47 -2.75
N VAL A 216 -10.26 9.26 -3.23
CA VAL A 216 -11.54 8.70 -3.69
C VAL A 216 -12.56 8.76 -2.57
N ASP A 217 -13.73 9.34 -2.86
CA ASP A 217 -14.88 9.32 -1.97
C ASP A 217 -15.57 7.96 -2.04
N LEU A 218 -15.41 7.15 -0.99
CA LEU A 218 -15.99 5.80 -0.94
C LEU A 218 -17.51 5.80 -0.88
N VAL A 219 -18.14 6.88 -0.39
CA VAL A 219 -19.61 6.99 -0.36
C VAL A 219 -20.17 7.22 -1.77
N THR A 220 -19.49 8.04 -2.56
CA THR A 220 -19.91 8.27 -3.96
C THR A 220 -19.56 7.09 -4.86
N LEU A 221 -18.46 6.38 -4.59
CA LEU A 221 -18.03 5.22 -5.37
C LEU A 221 -18.93 3.98 -5.15
N GLY A 222 -19.44 3.75 -3.94
CA GLY A 222 -20.25 2.58 -3.54
C GLY A 222 -21.72 2.79 -3.73
#